data_db61260b17c1dcd729d3a7a9c2d0d7a4
#
_entry.id   db61260b17c1dcd729d3a7a9c2d0d7a4
#
_cell.length_a   1.000
_cell.length_b   1.000
_cell.length_c   1.000
_cell.angle_alpha   90.00
_cell.angle_beta   90.00
_cell.angle_gamma   90.00
#
_symmetry.space_group_name_H-M   'P 1'
#
loop_
_entity.id
_entity.type
_entity.pdbx_description
1 polymer ?
#
loop_
_entity_poly.entity_id
_entity_poly.type
_entity_poly.pdbx_seq_one_letter_code
_entity_poly.pdbx_strand_id
1 'polypeptide(L)'
;MTYKDNSVKDLRIAYIGGGSRGWAWTFMRDLALEPALGGTIVLYDIDKEAAKANEIIGNGISEREEAVGKWKYIVADTLKEALTGSDFVVISILPGTFDEMESDVHEPEKYGIYQSVGDTAGPGGMVRALRTIPMFVTIAEAIRDYAPQAWVINYTNPMSLCVKTLYHVFPQIKAFGCCHEVFGTQKLLAQIAERELGIADIKRDEIIVNVLGLNHFTWFDSASYKGIDLFPVYRNFIEKHFEEGFEEEDKNWMNSTFSCAHRVKFDLFKKYGWIAAAGDRHLAEFMPPIYLKDPETVASWKFGLTTVAWRKEDLEKRLEKSKKLVSGEERVELIPSGEEGILLIKALCGLTRMISNVNIPNTAGQIPNLPASAVVETNAVFSRDSIAPIFAGNLTEDIRQLMLPHVMNHEDVLKAALTCDYDITLRAFRRDPLVTCSKDDADKLLRTMIANTKKYLPDGWN
;
A
#
# COMPACT_ATOMS: atom_id res chain seq x y z
N MET A 1 -3.54 25.32 -10.95
CA MET A 1 -2.22 25.52 -10.26
C MET A 1 -1.47 26.72 -10.82
N THR A 2 -0.76 27.49 -9.99
CA THR A 2 0.00 28.69 -10.34
C THR A 2 1.45 28.55 -9.89
N TYR A 3 2.40 28.75 -10.81
CA TYR A 3 3.84 28.71 -10.52
C TYR A 3 4.32 30.08 -10.10
N LYS A 4 5.00 30.19 -8.96
CA LYS A 4 5.61 31.41 -8.48
C LYS A 4 6.94 31.09 -7.80
N ASP A 5 8.03 31.70 -8.29
CA ASP A 5 9.38 31.39 -7.83
C ASP A 5 9.63 29.86 -7.84
N ASN A 6 10.10 29.27 -6.75
CA ASN A 6 10.31 27.84 -6.63
C ASN A 6 9.14 27.16 -5.89
N SER A 7 7.90 27.58 -6.13
CA SER A 7 6.71 27.04 -5.49
C SER A 7 5.52 26.93 -6.45
N VAL A 8 4.56 26.07 -6.10
CA VAL A 8 3.28 25.92 -6.79
C VAL A 8 2.15 26.19 -5.81
N LYS A 9 1.30 27.12 -6.18
CA LYS A 9 0.12 27.54 -5.41
C LYS A 9 -1.15 27.26 -6.21
N ASP A 10 -2.29 27.41 -5.54
CA ASP A 10 -3.61 27.15 -6.11
C ASP A 10 -3.77 25.72 -6.63
N LEU A 11 -3.00 24.77 -6.05
CA LEU A 11 -3.21 23.35 -6.30
C LEU A 11 -4.59 22.93 -5.80
N ARG A 12 -5.27 22.08 -6.56
CA ARG A 12 -6.51 21.45 -6.14
C ARG A 12 -6.30 19.95 -6.08
N ILE A 13 -6.41 19.37 -4.89
CA ILE A 13 -6.25 17.93 -4.63
C ILE A 13 -7.58 17.37 -4.14
N ALA A 14 -8.17 16.43 -4.88
CA ALA A 14 -9.30 15.65 -4.39
C ALA A 14 -8.79 14.50 -3.54
N TYR A 15 -9.30 14.33 -2.33
CA TYR A 15 -8.98 13.21 -1.45
C TYR A 15 -10.22 12.33 -1.28
N ILE A 16 -10.24 11.18 -1.96
CA ILE A 16 -11.31 10.16 -1.89
C ILE A 16 -10.98 9.22 -0.73
N GLY A 17 -11.87 9.12 0.25
CA GLY A 17 -11.61 8.57 1.57
C GLY A 17 -11.18 9.66 2.56
N GLY A 18 -11.68 10.90 2.34
CA GLY A 18 -11.33 12.09 3.12
C GLY A 18 -11.71 12.06 4.59
N GLY A 19 -12.54 11.10 5.01
CA GLY A 19 -12.85 10.80 6.41
C GLY A 19 -11.85 9.87 7.11
N SER A 20 -10.76 9.45 6.46
CA SER A 20 -9.74 8.57 7.03
C SER A 20 -9.14 9.16 8.32
N ARG A 21 -9.19 8.37 9.40
CA ARG A 21 -8.65 8.73 10.72
C ARG A 21 -7.24 8.16 10.93
N GLY A 22 -6.35 8.51 10.05
CA GLY A 22 -4.95 8.04 10.02
C GLY A 22 -4.24 8.58 8.79
N TRP A 23 -4.48 7.99 7.62
CA TRP A 23 -3.84 8.40 6.37
C TRP A 23 -4.12 9.86 5.99
N ALA A 24 -5.37 10.34 6.19
CA ALA A 24 -5.66 11.75 5.92
C ALA A 24 -4.89 12.68 6.87
N TRP A 25 -4.78 12.35 8.16
CA TRP A 25 -3.99 13.16 9.11
C TRP A 25 -2.51 13.15 8.78
N THR A 26 -1.96 12.00 8.35
CA THR A 26 -0.58 11.89 7.87
C THR A 26 -0.34 12.78 6.66
N PHE A 27 -1.24 12.73 5.68
CA PHE A 27 -1.17 13.55 4.47
C PHE A 27 -1.27 15.05 4.78
N MET A 28 -2.20 15.44 5.67
CA MET A 28 -2.36 16.84 6.13
C MET A 28 -1.11 17.36 6.84
N ARG A 29 -0.49 16.53 7.67
CA ARG A 29 0.73 16.84 8.39
C ARG A 29 1.90 17.10 7.43
N ASP A 30 2.12 16.21 6.48
CA ASP A 30 3.22 16.35 5.52
C ASP A 30 3.02 17.56 4.57
N LEU A 31 1.77 17.84 4.18
CA LEU A 31 1.41 19.06 3.45
C LEU A 31 1.70 20.32 4.26
N ALA A 32 1.45 20.31 5.56
CA ALA A 32 1.72 21.45 6.44
C ALA A 32 3.22 21.74 6.59
N LEU A 33 4.07 20.74 6.37
CA LEU A 33 5.52 20.84 6.43
C LEU A 33 6.18 21.20 5.09
N GLU A 34 5.44 21.25 3.96
CA GLU A 34 6.00 21.53 2.63
C GLU A 34 5.68 22.96 2.16
N PRO A 35 6.64 23.89 2.26
CA PRO A 35 6.40 25.30 1.93
C PRO A 35 6.26 25.58 0.43
N ALA A 36 6.78 24.68 -0.42
CA ALA A 36 6.76 24.88 -1.87
C ALA A 36 5.40 24.58 -2.50
N LEU A 37 4.49 23.93 -1.78
CA LEU A 37 3.14 23.59 -2.24
C LEU A 37 2.08 24.35 -1.45
N GLY A 38 0.93 24.61 -2.07
CA GLY A 38 -0.22 25.22 -1.39
C GLY A 38 -1.45 25.24 -2.29
N GLY A 39 -2.63 25.24 -1.67
CA GLY A 39 -3.88 25.22 -2.43
C GLY A 39 -5.09 24.75 -1.62
N THR A 40 -5.93 23.93 -2.24
CA THR A 40 -7.16 23.42 -1.64
C THR A 40 -7.19 21.90 -1.68
N ILE A 41 -7.49 21.27 -0.55
CA ILE A 41 -7.81 19.85 -0.43
C ILE A 41 -9.33 19.71 -0.37
N VAL A 42 -9.88 18.92 -1.29
CA VAL A 42 -11.31 18.65 -1.36
C VAL A 42 -11.55 17.24 -0.85
N LEU A 43 -12.09 17.13 0.34
CA LEU A 43 -12.36 15.89 1.02
C LEU A 43 -13.70 15.30 0.54
N TYR A 44 -13.67 14.08 0.04
CA TYR A 44 -14.87 13.31 -0.28
C TYR A 44 -14.85 11.99 0.48
N ASP A 45 -15.93 11.69 1.17
CA ASP A 45 -16.14 10.40 1.84
C ASP A 45 -17.63 10.05 1.83
N ILE A 46 -17.93 8.76 1.91
CA ILE A 46 -19.29 8.28 2.16
C ILE A 46 -19.75 8.60 3.59
N ASP A 47 -18.80 8.62 4.54
CA ASP A 47 -18.98 9.14 5.92
C ASP A 47 -18.71 10.66 5.92
N LYS A 48 -19.79 11.43 5.67
CA LYS A 48 -19.74 12.89 5.61
C LYS A 48 -19.28 13.53 6.91
N GLU A 49 -19.68 12.97 8.06
CA GLU A 49 -19.28 13.48 9.36
C GLU A 49 -17.78 13.30 9.60
N ALA A 50 -17.20 12.17 9.16
CA ALA A 50 -15.78 11.97 9.22
C ALA A 50 -15.00 12.95 8.32
N ALA A 51 -15.50 13.20 7.09
CA ALA A 51 -14.90 14.19 6.20
C ALA A 51 -15.00 15.61 6.80
N LYS A 52 -16.12 15.95 7.44
CA LYS A 52 -16.32 17.25 8.11
C LYS A 52 -15.39 17.43 9.31
N ALA A 53 -15.21 16.37 10.11
CA ALA A 53 -14.21 16.39 11.18
C ALA A 53 -12.80 16.66 10.64
N ASN A 54 -12.42 16.03 9.55
CA ASN A 54 -11.12 16.22 8.91
C ASN A 54 -10.97 17.60 8.25
N GLU A 55 -12.06 18.21 7.76
CA GLU A 55 -12.04 19.63 7.31
C GLU A 55 -11.65 20.57 8.45
N ILE A 56 -12.26 20.39 9.63
CA ILE A 56 -11.97 21.19 10.83
C ILE A 56 -10.50 20.98 11.26
N ILE A 57 -10.07 19.72 11.34
CA ILE A 57 -8.69 19.36 11.72
C ILE A 57 -7.67 19.97 10.75
N GLY A 58 -7.89 19.78 9.44
CA GLY A 58 -6.97 20.27 8.40
C GLY A 58 -6.86 21.80 8.37
N ASN A 59 -7.98 22.51 8.49
CA ASN A 59 -7.96 23.98 8.57
C ASN A 59 -7.27 24.44 9.86
N GLY A 60 -7.53 23.79 11.01
CA GLY A 60 -6.85 24.08 12.26
C GLY A 60 -5.33 23.86 12.19
N ILE A 61 -4.86 22.84 11.46
CA ILE A 61 -3.42 22.66 11.20
C ILE A 61 -2.88 23.84 10.40
N SER A 62 -3.57 24.28 9.34
CA SER A 62 -3.11 25.35 8.44
C SER A 62 -3.05 26.73 9.10
N GLU A 63 -3.80 26.95 10.18
CA GLU A 63 -3.77 28.20 10.97
C GLU A 63 -2.54 28.31 11.88
N ARG A 64 -1.86 27.21 12.17
CA ARG A 64 -0.71 27.18 13.07
C ARG A 64 0.50 27.89 12.46
N GLU A 65 1.30 28.54 13.29
CA GLU A 65 2.54 29.22 12.88
C GLU A 65 3.57 28.23 12.32
N GLU A 66 3.66 27.04 12.91
CA GLU A 66 4.60 25.98 12.50
C GLU A 66 4.24 25.34 11.14
N ALA A 67 2.99 25.49 10.68
CA ALA A 67 2.55 25.02 9.37
C ALA A 67 3.05 25.98 8.29
N VAL A 68 4.18 25.63 7.66
CA VAL A 68 4.78 26.41 6.57
C VAL A 68 4.07 26.24 5.22
N GLY A 69 3.49 25.06 5.00
CA GLY A 69 2.56 24.78 3.89
C GLY A 69 1.15 25.25 4.25
N LYS A 70 0.54 26.07 3.39
CA LYS A 70 -0.78 26.64 3.66
C LYS A 70 -1.84 26.04 2.73
N TRP A 71 -2.82 25.37 3.34
CA TRP A 71 -3.87 24.65 2.63
C TRP A 71 -5.25 25.01 3.18
N LYS A 72 -6.23 25.07 2.29
CA LYS A 72 -7.63 25.15 2.65
C LYS A 72 -8.27 23.77 2.49
N TYR A 73 -8.98 23.30 3.49
CA TYR A 73 -9.74 22.06 3.44
C TYR A 73 -11.21 22.35 3.31
N ILE A 74 -11.89 21.65 2.40
CA ILE A 74 -13.32 21.74 2.16
C ILE A 74 -13.90 20.34 1.93
N VAL A 75 -15.14 20.10 2.31
CA VAL A 75 -15.87 18.86 2.01
C VAL A 75 -16.66 19.00 0.73
N ALA A 76 -16.67 17.97 -0.11
CA ALA A 76 -17.56 17.85 -1.27
C ALA A 76 -18.66 16.82 -1.01
N ASP A 77 -19.86 17.07 -1.53
CA ASP A 77 -20.98 16.17 -1.39
C ASP A 77 -20.99 15.05 -2.43
N THR A 78 -20.36 15.28 -3.57
CA THR A 78 -20.32 14.33 -4.69
C THR A 78 -18.91 14.16 -5.24
N LEU A 79 -18.63 13.00 -5.88
CA LEU A 79 -17.38 12.78 -6.61
C LEU A 79 -17.16 13.86 -7.68
N LYS A 80 -18.23 14.30 -8.36
CA LYS A 80 -18.17 15.37 -9.36
C LYS A 80 -17.60 16.67 -8.76
N GLU A 81 -18.13 17.11 -7.63
CA GLU A 81 -17.66 18.32 -6.94
C GLU A 81 -16.22 18.18 -6.47
N ALA A 82 -15.87 17.01 -5.92
CA ALA A 82 -14.51 16.74 -5.47
C ALA A 82 -13.51 16.80 -6.61
N LEU A 83 -13.81 16.15 -7.72
CA LEU A 83 -12.90 15.91 -8.83
C LEU A 83 -12.78 17.10 -9.79
N THR A 84 -13.87 17.88 -9.99
CA THR A 84 -13.87 18.94 -10.98
C THR A 84 -12.76 19.96 -10.73
N GLY A 85 -11.85 20.09 -11.70
CA GLY A 85 -10.71 21.02 -11.64
C GLY A 85 -9.57 20.55 -10.75
N SER A 86 -9.53 19.29 -10.32
CA SER A 86 -8.43 18.75 -9.53
C SER A 86 -7.19 18.51 -10.38
N ASP A 87 -6.03 18.92 -9.86
CA ASP A 87 -4.70 18.65 -10.41
C ASP A 87 -4.21 17.26 -9.99
N PHE A 88 -4.59 16.85 -8.77
CA PHE A 88 -4.27 15.53 -8.18
C PHE A 88 -5.51 14.90 -7.55
N VAL A 89 -5.54 13.58 -7.56
CA VAL A 89 -6.54 12.76 -6.85
C VAL A 89 -5.79 11.78 -5.96
N VAL A 90 -6.10 11.78 -4.68
CA VAL A 90 -5.60 10.79 -3.72
C VAL A 90 -6.75 9.83 -3.39
N ILE A 91 -6.49 8.52 -3.47
CA ILE A 91 -7.47 7.49 -3.12
C ILE A 91 -6.95 6.70 -1.93
N SER A 92 -7.68 6.75 -0.81
CA SER A 92 -7.37 6.02 0.41
C SER A 92 -8.67 5.60 1.10
N ILE A 93 -9.29 4.53 0.62
CA ILE A 93 -10.57 4.02 1.11
C ILE A 93 -10.40 2.69 1.84
N LEU A 94 -11.32 2.39 2.76
CA LEU A 94 -11.51 1.08 3.36
C LEU A 94 -12.72 0.40 2.68
N PRO A 95 -12.52 -0.65 1.87
CA PRO A 95 -13.62 -1.36 1.21
C PRO A 95 -14.39 -2.24 2.21
N GLY A 96 -15.53 -1.77 2.67
CA GLY A 96 -16.31 -2.38 3.75
C GLY A 96 -15.95 -1.82 5.12
N THR A 97 -16.15 -2.60 6.15
CA THR A 97 -15.84 -2.30 7.55
C THR A 97 -14.89 -3.36 8.13
N PHE A 98 -14.58 -3.24 9.41
CA PHE A 98 -13.84 -4.30 10.10
C PHE A 98 -14.69 -5.55 10.36
N ASP A 99 -16.02 -5.52 10.17
CA ASP A 99 -16.85 -6.72 10.24
C ASP A 99 -16.68 -7.59 8.99
N GLU A 100 -16.60 -6.99 7.79
CA GLU A 100 -16.22 -7.70 6.57
C GLU A 100 -14.78 -8.22 6.66
N MET A 101 -13.87 -7.43 7.22
CA MET A 101 -12.49 -7.85 7.43
C MET A 101 -12.38 -9.00 8.44
N GLU A 102 -13.28 -9.10 9.42
CA GLU A 102 -13.38 -10.26 10.32
C GLU A 102 -13.57 -11.56 9.53
N SER A 103 -14.48 -11.53 8.54
CA SER A 103 -14.67 -12.66 7.63
C SER A 103 -13.45 -12.92 6.74
N ASP A 104 -12.83 -11.85 6.20
CA ASP A 104 -11.66 -11.98 5.33
C ASP A 104 -10.48 -12.67 6.03
N VAL A 105 -10.25 -12.36 7.30
CA VAL A 105 -9.08 -12.83 8.06
C VAL A 105 -9.39 -14.12 8.81
N HIS A 106 -10.54 -14.22 9.49
CA HIS A 106 -10.80 -15.28 10.48
C HIS A 106 -11.67 -16.43 9.97
N GLU A 107 -12.46 -16.28 8.89
CA GLU A 107 -13.15 -17.44 8.29
C GLU A 107 -12.18 -18.50 7.76
N PRO A 108 -11.06 -18.12 7.07
CA PRO A 108 -10.07 -19.11 6.61
C PRO A 108 -9.42 -19.92 7.71
N GLU A 109 -9.29 -19.39 8.93
CA GLU A 109 -8.71 -20.10 10.09
C GLU A 109 -9.46 -21.40 10.43
N LYS A 110 -10.78 -21.43 10.18
CA LYS A 110 -11.62 -22.65 10.38
C LYS A 110 -11.21 -23.80 9.46
N TYR A 111 -10.44 -23.51 8.43
CA TYR A 111 -9.90 -24.47 7.44
C TYR A 111 -8.38 -24.59 7.53
N GLY A 112 -7.76 -24.07 8.62
CA GLY A 112 -6.33 -24.11 8.83
C GLY A 112 -5.53 -23.13 7.97
N ILE A 113 -6.17 -22.08 7.45
CA ILE A 113 -5.53 -21.07 6.64
C ILE A 113 -5.40 -19.77 7.47
N TYR A 114 -4.18 -19.43 7.85
CA TYR A 114 -3.88 -18.24 8.63
C TYR A 114 -3.36 -17.12 7.74
N GLN A 115 -3.73 -15.88 8.04
CA GLN A 115 -3.32 -14.67 7.34
C GLN A 115 -2.81 -13.64 8.33
N SER A 116 -1.65 -13.08 8.08
CA SER A 116 -1.02 -12.11 8.98
C SER A 116 -1.59 -10.70 8.81
N VAL A 117 -2.11 -10.38 7.62
CA VAL A 117 -2.70 -9.06 7.27
C VAL A 117 -4.07 -9.22 6.63
N GLY A 118 -4.22 -10.10 5.61
CA GLY A 118 -5.47 -10.44 4.95
C GLY A 118 -6.07 -9.34 4.07
N ASP A 119 -5.27 -8.42 3.56
CA ASP A 119 -5.78 -7.31 2.75
C ASP A 119 -5.27 -7.24 1.31
N THR A 120 -4.25 -8.04 0.96
CA THR A 120 -3.58 -7.97 -0.35
C THR A 120 -3.58 -9.31 -1.07
N ALA A 121 -3.14 -10.38 -0.43
CA ALA A 121 -3.05 -11.74 -0.96
C ALA A 121 -3.91 -12.69 -0.15
N GLY A 122 -3.92 -13.97 -0.53
CA GLY A 122 -4.69 -15.00 0.15
C GLY A 122 -6.20 -14.89 -0.01
N PRO A 123 -6.96 -15.72 0.71
CA PRO A 123 -8.43 -15.68 0.70
C PRO A 123 -9.02 -14.31 1.00
N GLY A 124 -8.49 -13.64 2.02
CA GLY A 124 -8.97 -12.33 2.47
C GLY A 124 -8.74 -11.26 1.42
N GLY A 125 -7.52 -11.14 0.91
CA GLY A 125 -7.19 -10.16 -0.15
C GLY A 125 -8.06 -10.35 -1.39
N MET A 126 -8.34 -11.60 -1.75
CA MET A 126 -9.18 -11.92 -2.91
C MET A 126 -10.64 -11.50 -2.70
N VAL A 127 -11.29 -11.88 -1.59
CA VAL A 127 -12.69 -11.51 -1.32
C VAL A 127 -12.82 -10.00 -1.10
N ARG A 128 -11.83 -9.38 -0.45
CA ARG A 128 -11.73 -7.93 -0.34
C ARG A 128 -11.69 -7.27 -1.72
N ALA A 129 -10.93 -7.83 -2.67
CA ALA A 129 -10.86 -7.31 -4.04
C ALA A 129 -12.21 -7.34 -4.76
N LEU A 130 -13.03 -8.39 -4.57
CA LEU A 130 -14.35 -8.49 -5.19
C LEU A 130 -15.26 -7.29 -4.86
N ARG A 131 -15.13 -6.70 -3.67
CA ARG A 131 -15.89 -5.50 -3.29
C ARG A 131 -15.12 -4.20 -3.55
N THR A 132 -13.78 -4.24 -3.60
CA THR A 132 -12.96 -3.06 -3.91
C THR A 132 -13.05 -2.66 -5.39
N ILE A 133 -12.99 -3.62 -6.29
CA ILE A 133 -12.99 -3.40 -7.74
C ILE A 133 -14.22 -2.60 -8.22
N PRO A 134 -15.47 -2.93 -7.85
CA PRO A 134 -16.63 -2.12 -8.23
C PRO A 134 -16.57 -0.68 -7.72
N MET A 135 -16.03 -0.45 -6.52
CA MET A 135 -15.82 0.90 -5.99
C MET A 135 -14.80 1.66 -6.84
N PHE A 136 -13.73 1.00 -7.25
CA PHE A 136 -12.69 1.58 -8.11
C PHE A 136 -13.18 1.82 -9.54
N VAL A 137 -14.10 1.02 -10.05
CA VAL A 137 -14.80 1.29 -11.34
C VAL A 137 -15.52 2.64 -11.26
N THR A 138 -16.36 2.84 -10.23
CA THR A 138 -17.08 4.09 -10.00
C THR A 138 -16.14 5.29 -9.88
N ILE A 139 -15.05 5.15 -9.13
CA ILE A 139 -14.04 6.21 -8.96
C ILE A 139 -13.34 6.50 -10.29
N ALA A 140 -12.92 5.48 -11.04
CA ALA A 140 -12.22 5.64 -12.31
C ALA A 140 -13.09 6.31 -13.38
N GLU A 141 -14.39 5.95 -13.45
CA GLU A 141 -15.37 6.60 -14.32
C GLU A 141 -15.54 8.08 -13.96
N ALA A 142 -15.65 8.39 -12.67
CA ALA A 142 -15.76 9.77 -12.21
C ALA A 142 -14.48 10.57 -12.52
N ILE A 143 -13.30 9.98 -12.37
CA ILE A 143 -12.03 10.62 -12.74
C ILE A 143 -11.99 10.89 -14.26
N ARG A 144 -12.35 9.90 -15.08
CA ARG A 144 -12.44 10.05 -16.54
C ARG A 144 -13.34 11.23 -16.93
N ASP A 145 -14.48 11.36 -16.27
CA ASP A 145 -15.51 12.31 -16.64
C ASP A 145 -15.24 13.73 -16.09
N TYR A 146 -14.61 13.87 -14.92
CA TYR A 146 -14.49 15.14 -14.22
C TYR A 146 -13.05 15.64 -13.99
N ALA A 147 -12.05 14.75 -14.04
CA ALA A 147 -10.64 15.10 -13.81
C ALA A 147 -9.67 14.28 -14.70
N PRO A 148 -9.88 14.17 -16.04
CA PRO A 148 -9.13 13.24 -16.88
C PRO A 148 -7.64 13.56 -17.02
N GLN A 149 -7.18 14.76 -16.60
CA GLN A 149 -5.78 15.16 -16.66
C GLN A 149 -5.08 15.10 -15.30
N ALA A 150 -5.81 14.82 -14.22
CA ALA A 150 -5.26 14.74 -12.88
C ALA A 150 -4.32 13.54 -12.72
N TRP A 151 -3.27 13.70 -11.93
CA TRP A 151 -2.48 12.59 -11.42
C TRP A 151 -3.23 11.89 -10.28
N VAL A 152 -3.29 10.57 -10.32
CA VAL A 152 -4.01 9.75 -9.33
C VAL A 152 -2.99 8.96 -8.51
N ILE A 153 -3.01 9.15 -7.20
CA ILE A 153 -2.18 8.45 -6.22
C ILE A 153 -3.06 7.50 -5.42
N ASN A 154 -2.84 6.20 -5.56
CA ASN A 154 -3.60 5.20 -4.82
C ASN A 154 -2.80 4.67 -3.61
N TYR A 155 -3.43 4.69 -2.44
CA TYR A 155 -2.95 4.06 -1.20
C TYR A 155 -3.80 2.86 -0.75
N THR A 156 -4.87 2.56 -1.49
CA THR A 156 -5.81 1.49 -1.12
C THR A 156 -5.28 0.12 -1.54
N ASN A 157 -5.46 -0.88 -0.66
CA ASN A 157 -5.19 -2.30 -0.94
C ASN A 157 -6.49 -3.08 -1.25
N PRO A 158 -6.39 -4.12 -2.09
CA PRO A 158 -5.20 -4.68 -2.79
C PRO A 158 -4.66 -3.76 -3.88
N MET A 159 -3.47 -3.21 -3.69
CA MET A 159 -2.96 -2.10 -4.51
C MET A 159 -2.83 -2.45 -6.00
N SER A 160 -2.26 -3.62 -6.33
CA SER A 160 -2.11 -4.05 -7.72
C SER A 160 -3.45 -4.13 -8.44
N LEU A 161 -4.50 -4.65 -7.78
CA LEU A 161 -5.85 -4.74 -8.34
C LEU A 161 -6.54 -3.37 -8.42
N CYS A 162 -6.34 -2.49 -7.45
CA CYS A 162 -6.81 -1.12 -7.50
C CYS A 162 -6.25 -0.37 -8.72
N VAL A 163 -4.92 -0.38 -8.88
CA VAL A 163 -4.26 0.27 -10.02
C VAL A 163 -4.68 -0.38 -11.34
N LYS A 164 -4.75 -1.72 -11.40
CA LYS A 164 -5.22 -2.46 -12.58
C LYS A 164 -6.64 -2.07 -12.98
N THR A 165 -7.54 -1.89 -12.02
CA THR A 165 -8.92 -1.46 -12.27
C THR A 165 -8.98 -0.05 -12.83
N LEU A 166 -8.18 0.88 -12.28
CA LEU A 166 -8.10 2.25 -12.80
C LEU A 166 -7.73 2.27 -14.29
N TYR A 167 -6.67 1.54 -14.67
CA TYR A 167 -6.24 1.45 -16.07
C TYR A 167 -7.19 0.64 -16.95
N HIS A 168 -7.91 -0.34 -16.40
CA HIS A 168 -8.92 -1.09 -17.15
C HIS A 168 -10.11 -0.21 -17.58
N VAL A 169 -10.59 0.64 -16.67
CA VAL A 169 -11.74 1.53 -16.90
C VAL A 169 -11.36 2.76 -17.73
N PHE A 170 -10.18 3.32 -17.44
CA PHE A 170 -9.68 4.52 -18.10
C PHE A 170 -8.21 4.32 -18.52
N PRO A 171 -7.94 3.72 -19.70
CA PRO A 171 -6.59 3.38 -20.13
C PRO A 171 -5.59 4.55 -20.23
N GLN A 172 -6.08 5.79 -20.38
CA GLN A 172 -5.25 6.99 -20.44
C GLN A 172 -5.06 7.67 -19.08
N ILE A 173 -5.54 7.07 -18.00
CA ILE A 173 -5.41 7.61 -16.65
C ILE A 173 -3.93 7.79 -16.28
N LYS A 174 -3.61 8.89 -15.64
CA LYS A 174 -2.29 9.14 -15.04
C LYS A 174 -2.31 8.63 -13.60
N ALA A 175 -2.20 7.31 -13.38
CA ALA A 175 -2.37 6.72 -12.06
C ALA A 175 -1.16 5.88 -11.64
N PHE A 176 -0.89 5.85 -10.34
CA PHE A 176 0.08 4.95 -9.73
C PHE A 176 -0.31 4.61 -8.29
N GLY A 177 0.19 3.46 -7.82
CA GLY A 177 0.10 3.07 -6.42
C GLY A 177 1.37 3.45 -5.67
N CYS A 178 1.22 3.99 -4.46
CA CYS A 178 2.31 4.38 -3.57
C CYS A 178 2.30 3.48 -2.33
N CYS A 179 3.41 2.76 -2.10
CA CYS A 179 3.57 1.85 -0.97
C CYS A 179 4.93 2.04 -0.31
N HIS A 180 4.97 1.99 1.02
CA HIS A 180 6.18 2.21 1.82
C HIS A 180 6.90 0.93 2.27
N GLU A 181 6.40 -0.26 1.95
CA GLU A 181 6.98 -1.54 2.39
C GLU A 181 8.46 -1.70 1.95
N VAL A 182 8.79 -1.20 0.76
CA VAL A 182 10.17 -1.15 0.26
C VAL A 182 11.07 -0.30 1.17
N PHE A 183 10.54 0.79 1.73
CA PHE A 183 11.29 1.69 2.61
C PHE A 183 11.72 1.02 3.91
N GLY A 184 10.86 0.16 4.47
CA GLY A 184 11.21 -0.62 5.65
C GLY A 184 12.44 -1.52 5.41
N THR A 185 12.54 -2.12 4.23
CA THR A 185 13.70 -2.94 3.88
C THR A 185 14.96 -2.11 3.59
N GLN A 186 14.83 -0.93 2.97
CA GLN A 186 15.95 0.00 2.84
C GLN A 186 16.47 0.48 4.21
N LYS A 187 15.55 0.77 5.15
CA LYS A 187 15.90 1.13 6.54
C LYS A 187 16.64 -0.02 7.23
N LEU A 188 16.17 -1.25 7.09
CA LEU A 188 16.86 -2.44 7.60
C LEU A 188 18.27 -2.55 7.04
N LEU A 189 18.45 -2.35 5.72
CA LEU A 189 19.76 -2.38 5.08
C LEU A 189 20.68 -1.26 5.60
N ALA A 190 20.16 -0.06 5.84
CA ALA A 190 20.93 1.03 6.45
C ALA A 190 21.44 0.65 7.84
N GLN A 191 20.57 0.13 8.69
CA GLN A 191 20.91 -0.31 10.05
C GLN A 191 21.92 -1.48 10.07
N ILE A 192 21.76 -2.45 9.16
CA ILE A 192 22.74 -3.56 9.00
C ILE A 192 24.09 -3.00 8.52
N ALA A 193 24.09 -2.08 7.57
CA ALA A 193 25.31 -1.45 7.08
C ALA A 193 26.02 -0.63 8.17
N GLU A 194 25.26 0.12 8.97
CA GLU A 194 25.82 0.84 10.15
C GLU A 194 26.55 -0.11 11.08
N ARG A 195 25.90 -1.22 11.41
CA ARG A 195 26.43 -2.21 12.35
C ARG A 195 27.64 -2.96 11.82
N GLU A 196 27.58 -3.45 10.58
CA GLU A 196 28.62 -4.32 10.00
C GLU A 196 29.80 -3.52 9.41
N LEU A 197 29.59 -2.28 8.98
CA LEU A 197 30.65 -1.42 8.40
C LEU A 197 31.20 -0.40 9.39
N GLY A 198 30.57 -0.24 10.57
CA GLY A 198 30.97 0.77 11.56
C GLY A 198 30.76 2.22 11.11
N ILE A 199 29.79 2.46 10.24
CA ILE A 199 29.44 3.78 9.70
C ILE A 199 28.16 4.22 10.43
N ALA A 200 28.15 5.38 11.06
CA ALA A 200 26.96 5.88 11.74
C ALA A 200 26.09 6.76 10.83
N ASP A 201 24.79 6.80 11.14
CA ASP A 201 23.82 7.79 10.61
C ASP A 201 23.53 7.65 9.11
N ILE A 202 23.49 6.39 8.62
CA ILE A 202 23.11 6.07 7.24
C ILE A 202 21.61 6.32 7.07
N LYS A 203 21.23 7.22 6.15
CA LYS A 203 19.83 7.48 5.85
C LYS A 203 19.27 6.44 4.88
N ARG A 204 17.96 6.14 5.02
CA ARG A 204 17.25 5.22 4.13
C ARG A 204 17.43 5.57 2.65
N ASP A 205 17.32 6.83 2.30
CA ASP A 205 17.41 7.35 0.93
C ASP A 205 18.83 7.34 0.35
N GLU A 206 19.85 7.09 1.17
CA GLU A 206 21.21 6.81 0.71
C GLU A 206 21.41 5.35 0.28
N ILE A 207 20.47 4.45 0.60
CA ILE A 207 20.48 3.05 0.16
C ILE A 207 19.84 2.96 -1.22
N ILE A 208 20.68 2.74 -2.23
CA ILE A 208 20.25 2.60 -3.62
C ILE A 208 19.91 1.14 -3.88
N VAL A 209 18.70 0.88 -4.35
CA VAL A 209 18.19 -0.48 -4.63
C VAL A 209 17.55 -0.54 -6.01
N ASN A 210 17.61 -1.71 -6.65
CA ASN A 210 16.76 -2.03 -7.79
C ASN A 210 15.55 -2.83 -7.28
N VAL A 211 14.34 -2.35 -7.55
CA VAL A 211 13.08 -2.91 -7.06
C VAL A 211 12.40 -3.68 -8.18
N LEU A 212 12.04 -4.94 -7.92
CA LEU A 212 11.32 -5.81 -8.85
C LEU A 212 10.24 -6.60 -8.11
N GLY A 213 9.03 -6.62 -8.64
CA GLY A 213 8.00 -7.53 -8.15
C GLY A 213 6.60 -7.01 -8.25
N LEU A 214 5.75 -7.49 -7.35
CA LEU A 214 4.37 -7.05 -7.13
C LEU A 214 4.30 -6.29 -5.81
N ASN A 215 3.27 -5.49 -5.62
CA ASN A 215 3.03 -4.84 -4.34
C ASN A 215 3.02 -5.85 -3.19
N HIS A 216 3.76 -5.55 -2.12
CA HIS A 216 4.01 -6.39 -0.95
C HIS A 216 4.76 -7.70 -1.22
N PHE A 217 5.17 -7.96 -2.47
CA PHE A 217 6.00 -9.09 -2.87
C PHE A 217 7.11 -8.64 -3.82
N THR A 218 7.80 -7.60 -3.40
CA THR A 218 8.95 -6.99 -4.08
C THR A 218 10.25 -7.66 -3.65
N TRP A 219 11.27 -7.51 -4.50
CA TRP A 219 12.60 -8.03 -4.31
C TRP A 219 13.65 -7.00 -4.74
N PHE A 220 14.84 -7.09 -4.15
CA PHE A 220 16.04 -6.40 -4.61
C PHE A 220 17.02 -7.42 -5.19
N ASP A 221 17.48 -7.21 -6.40
CA ASP A 221 18.58 -7.95 -7.01
C ASP A 221 19.91 -7.20 -6.86
N SER A 222 19.85 -5.93 -6.46
CA SER A 222 20.99 -5.11 -6.10
C SER A 222 20.65 -4.13 -4.99
N ALA A 223 21.62 -3.89 -4.11
CA ALA A 223 21.55 -2.89 -3.06
C ALA A 223 22.96 -2.34 -2.79
N SER A 224 23.07 -1.00 -2.66
CA SER A 224 24.37 -0.37 -2.42
C SER A 224 24.25 0.88 -1.55
N TYR A 225 25.35 1.18 -0.84
CA TYR A 225 25.57 2.42 -0.08
C TYR A 225 26.88 3.07 -0.54
N LYS A 226 26.81 4.24 -1.16
CA LYS A 226 27.99 5.00 -1.64
C LYS A 226 28.99 4.13 -2.43
N GLY A 227 28.47 3.22 -3.28
CA GLY A 227 29.27 2.30 -4.10
C GLY A 227 29.70 1.01 -3.41
N ILE A 228 29.40 0.83 -2.14
CA ILE A 228 29.60 -0.43 -1.41
C ILE A 228 28.44 -1.36 -1.72
N ASP A 229 28.70 -2.56 -2.24
CA ASP A 229 27.72 -3.61 -2.42
C ASP A 229 27.24 -4.15 -1.05
N LEU A 230 25.95 -4.08 -0.79
CA LEU A 230 25.36 -4.52 0.48
C LEU A 230 24.97 -6.01 0.51
N PHE A 231 25.00 -6.72 -0.60
CA PHE A 231 24.68 -8.15 -0.64
C PHE A 231 25.63 -9.02 0.20
N PRO A 232 26.96 -8.84 0.08
CA PRO A 232 27.91 -9.53 0.98
C PRO A 232 27.71 -9.15 2.45
N VAL A 233 27.44 -7.87 2.73
CA VAL A 233 27.19 -7.36 4.10
C VAL A 233 25.95 -8.01 4.69
N TYR A 234 24.84 -8.01 3.94
CA TYR A 234 23.59 -8.63 4.34
C TYR A 234 23.73 -10.15 4.55
N ARG A 235 24.45 -10.84 3.66
CA ARG A 235 24.75 -12.29 3.79
C ARG A 235 25.49 -12.58 5.08
N ASN A 236 26.58 -11.88 5.37
CA ASN A 236 27.38 -12.06 6.58
C ASN A 236 26.56 -11.80 7.84
N PHE A 237 25.68 -10.80 7.80
CA PHE A 237 24.77 -10.49 8.89
C PHE A 237 23.79 -11.65 9.14
N ILE A 238 23.15 -12.16 8.09
CA ILE A 238 22.19 -13.29 8.18
C ILE A 238 22.87 -14.55 8.72
N GLU A 239 24.10 -14.87 8.29
CA GLU A 239 24.83 -16.04 8.78
C GLU A 239 25.04 -16.00 10.29
N LYS A 240 25.24 -14.81 10.86
CA LYS A 240 25.43 -14.61 12.31
C LYS A 240 24.12 -14.54 13.10
N HIS A 241 23.04 -14.00 12.50
CA HIS A 241 21.83 -13.58 13.21
C HIS A 241 20.54 -14.24 12.72
N PHE A 242 20.62 -15.34 11.97
CA PHE A 242 19.46 -16.00 11.37
C PHE A 242 18.40 -16.43 12.40
N GLU A 243 18.83 -17.01 13.53
CA GLU A 243 17.91 -17.51 14.56
C GLU A 243 17.38 -16.39 15.47
N GLU A 244 18.17 -15.37 15.70
CA GLU A 244 17.79 -14.22 16.52
C GLU A 244 16.90 -13.26 15.74
N GLY A 245 17.16 -13.14 14.43
CA GLY A 245 16.60 -12.10 13.58
C GLY A 245 17.22 -10.73 13.86
N PHE A 246 16.54 -9.69 13.42
CA PHE A 246 16.88 -8.30 13.68
C PHE A 246 15.64 -7.57 14.18
N GLU A 247 15.64 -7.14 15.45
CA GLU A 247 14.60 -6.30 16.03
C GLU A 247 15.01 -4.83 15.92
N GLU A 248 14.14 -4.00 15.36
CA GLU A 248 14.39 -2.56 15.28
C GLU A 248 14.36 -1.93 16.67
N GLU A 249 15.34 -1.04 16.95
CA GLU A 249 15.43 -0.35 18.24
C GLU A 249 14.32 0.69 18.41
N ASP A 250 13.90 1.34 17.33
CA ASP A 250 12.83 2.34 17.33
C ASP A 250 11.43 1.69 17.40
N LYS A 251 10.90 1.59 18.59
CA LYS A 251 9.51 1.13 18.84
C LYS A 251 8.53 2.29 18.68
N ASN A 252 8.13 2.60 17.46
CA ASN A 252 6.94 3.42 17.27
C ASN A 252 5.65 2.59 17.50
N TRP A 253 4.48 3.23 17.55
CA TRP A 253 3.22 2.53 17.78
C TRP A 253 2.92 1.42 16.75
N MET A 254 3.37 1.56 15.51
CA MET A 254 3.26 0.51 14.49
C MET A 254 4.20 -0.65 14.78
N ASN A 255 5.43 -0.39 15.18
CA ASN A 255 6.42 -1.43 15.46
C ASN A 255 6.02 -2.33 16.64
N SER A 256 5.32 -1.80 17.66
CA SER A 256 4.85 -2.63 18.78
C SER A 256 3.79 -3.65 18.35
N THR A 257 2.97 -3.33 17.33
CA THR A 257 1.91 -4.22 16.83
C THR A 257 2.34 -5.01 15.59
N PHE A 258 3.18 -4.39 14.75
CA PHE A 258 3.59 -4.94 13.46
C PHE A 258 5.06 -5.32 13.41
N SER A 259 5.75 -5.32 14.55
CA SER A 259 7.16 -5.71 14.62
C SER A 259 7.37 -7.14 14.11
N CYS A 260 8.48 -7.34 13.42
CA CYS A 260 8.98 -8.65 13.06
C CYS A 260 10.50 -8.67 13.24
N ALA A 261 11.07 -9.86 13.39
CA ALA A 261 12.51 -10.04 13.46
C ALA A 261 13.16 -10.28 12.10
N HIS A 262 12.47 -9.99 11.00
CA HIS A 262 12.92 -10.14 9.60
C HIS A 262 13.38 -11.55 9.21
N ARG A 263 12.99 -12.60 9.97
CA ARG A 263 13.44 -13.98 9.76
C ARG A 263 12.88 -14.61 8.50
N VAL A 264 11.65 -14.26 8.09
CA VAL A 264 11.08 -14.69 6.80
C VAL A 264 11.94 -14.13 5.66
N LYS A 265 12.26 -12.85 5.72
CA LYS A 265 13.13 -12.16 4.76
C LYS A 265 14.51 -12.80 4.66
N PHE A 266 15.10 -13.17 5.80
CA PHE A 266 16.40 -13.85 5.85
C PHE A 266 16.34 -15.26 5.26
N ASP A 267 15.28 -16.02 5.51
CA ASP A 267 15.08 -17.34 4.94
C ASP A 267 14.89 -17.28 3.42
N LEU A 268 14.12 -16.32 2.94
CA LEU A 268 13.93 -16.08 1.52
C LEU A 268 15.25 -15.70 0.82
N PHE A 269 16.09 -14.89 1.47
CA PHE A 269 17.42 -14.57 0.94
C PHE A 269 18.32 -15.80 0.83
N LYS A 270 18.31 -16.67 1.85
CA LYS A 270 19.08 -17.93 1.82
C LYS A 270 18.62 -18.86 0.70
N LYS A 271 17.31 -18.88 0.40
CA LYS A 271 16.71 -19.74 -0.63
C LYS A 271 16.92 -19.21 -2.05
N TYR A 272 16.73 -17.90 -2.24
CA TYR A 272 16.64 -17.32 -3.58
C TYR A 272 17.80 -16.39 -3.94
N GLY A 273 18.65 -16.01 -2.99
CA GLY A 273 19.82 -15.16 -3.20
C GLY A 273 19.48 -13.67 -3.42
N TRP A 274 18.21 -13.30 -3.42
CA TRP A 274 17.74 -11.91 -3.54
C TRP A 274 17.10 -11.46 -2.23
N ILE A 275 17.13 -10.15 -1.98
CA ILE A 275 16.54 -9.57 -0.77
C ILE A 275 15.05 -9.34 -0.98
N ALA A 276 14.20 -10.08 -0.27
CA ALA A 276 12.77 -9.82 -0.26
C ALA A 276 12.48 -8.48 0.41
N ALA A 277 11.69 -7.61 -0.22
CA ALA A 277 11.63 -6.18 0.07
C ALA A 277 10.26 -5.69 0.57
N ALA A 278 9.56 -6.54 1.33
CA ALA A 278 8.39 -6.17 2.10
C ALA A 278 8.51 -6.68 3.53
N GLY A 279 7.59 -6.33 4.42
CA GLY A 279 7.57 -6.86 5.79
C GLY A 279 7.29 -8.36 5.81
N ASP A 280 7.84 -9.07 6.80
CA ASP A 280 7.69 -10.54 6.95
C ASP A 280 6.22 -10.98 6.91
N ARG A 281 5.33 -10.19 7.49
CA ARG A 281 3.89 -10.43 7.53
C ARG A 281 3.26 -10.47 6.14
N HIS A 282 3.65 -9.55 5.25
CA HIS A 282 3.22 -9.53 3.87
C HIS A 282 3.86 -10.67 3.06
N LEU A 283 5.19 -10.80 3.16
CA LEU A 283 5.93 -11.86 2.43
C LEU A 283 5.37 -13.26 2.71
N ALA A 284 5.00 -13.54 3.96
CA ALA A 284 4.45 -14.83 4.37
C ALA A 284 3.14 -15.18 3.65
N GLU A 285 2.30 -14.17 3.32
CA GLU A 285 1.02 -14.38 2.63
C GLU A 285 1.15 -14.71 1.14
N PHE A 286 2.30 -14.39 0.53
CA PHE A 286 2.56 -14.73 -0.88
C PHE A 286 3.20 -16.11 -1.08
N MET A 287 3.58 -16.75 0.01
CA MET A 287 4.24 -18.04 0.00
C MET A 287 3.25 -19.18 0.30
N PRO A 288 3.55 -20.43 -0.08
CA PRO A 288 2.89 -21.59 0.56
C PRO A 288 2.96 -21.45 2.09
N PRO A 289 2.04 -22.07 2.87
CA PRO A 289 1.88 -21.79 4.30
C PRO A 289 3.04 -22.29 5.18
N ILE A 290 4.27 -22.11 4.73
CA ILE A 290 5.50 -22.49 5.46
C ILE A 290 5.65 -21.63 6.72
N TYR A 291 5.30 -20.34 6.60
CA TYR A 291 5.40 -19.35 7.68
C TYR A 291 4.08 -19.13 8.41
N LEU A 292 2.95 -19.54 7.80
CA LEU A 292 1.58 -19.30 8.27
C LEU A 292 0.80 -20.59 8.52
N LYS A 293 1.49 -21.68 8.86
CA LYS A 293 0.86 -22.98 9.09
C LYS A 293 -0.12 -22.95 10.28
N ASP A 294 0.29 -22.33 11.35
CA ASP A 294 -0.46 -22.16 12.60
C ASP A 294 0.15 -21.01 13.43
N PRO A 295 -0.53 -20.54 14.50
CA PRO A 295 -0.02 -19.44 15.33
C PRO A 295 1.34 -19.75 15.99
N GLU A 296 1.64 -20.99 16.32
CA GLU A 296 2.92 -21.40 16.90
C GLU A 296 4.05 -21.24 15.88
N THR A 297 3.81 -21.65 14.65
CA THR A 297 4.73 -21.42 13.53
C THR A 297 4.99 -19.91 13.33
N VAL A 298 3.95 -19.10 13.30
CA VAL A 298 4.08 -17.63 13.17
C VAL A 298 4.95 -17.06 14.29
N ALA A 299 4.68 -17.45 15.53
CA ALA A 299 5.47 -17.02 16.69
C ALA A 299 6.94 -17.47 16.59
N SER A 300 7.20 -18.68 16.07
CA SER A 300 8.55 -19.20 15.87
C SER A 300 9.36 -18.40 14.83
N TRP A 301 8.68 -17.81 13.84
CA TRP A 301 9.27 -16.89 12.86
C TRP A 301 9.37 -15.45 13.36
N LYS A 302 8.96 -15.19 14.61
CA LYS A 302 9.04 -13.88 15.28
C LYS A 302 8.35 -12.75 14.53
N PHE A 303 7.13 -13.00 14.06
CA PHE A 303 6.20 -11.96 13.61
C PHE A 303 4.80 -12.26 14.17
N GLY A 304 3.83 -11.38 13.95
CA GLY A 304 2.49 -11.50 14.52
C GLY A 304 1.38 -11.60 13.49
N LEU A 305 0.26 -12.16 13.91
CA LEU A 305 -1.02 -12.04 13.22
C LEU A 305 -1.70 -10.76 13.70
N THR A 306 -2.15 -9.90 12.77
CA THR A 306 -2.94 -8.71 13.16
C THR A 306 -4.39 -9.13 13.27
N THR A 307 -4.87 -9.28 14.48
CA THR A 307 -6.27 -9.63 14.72
C THR A 307 -7.19 -8.48 14.33
N VAL A 308 -8.40 -8.80 13.87
CA VAL A 308 -9.40 -7.77 13.59
C VAL A 308 -9.92 -7.14 14.88
N ALA A 309 -9.93 -7.88 15.99
CA ALA A 309 -10.22 -7.33 17.31
C ALA A 309 -9.32 -6.13 17.66
N TRP A 310 -7.99 -6.27 17.44
CA TRP A 310 -7.07 -5.15 17.63
C TRP A 310 -7.41 -3.95 16.73
N ARG A 311 -7.81 -4.19 15.47
CA ARG A 311 -8.19 -3.11 14.53
C ARG A 311 -9.45 -2.39 14.98
N LYS A 312 -10.43 -3.11 15.55
CA LYS A 312 -11.65 -2.52 16.13
C LYS A 312 -11.32 -1.65 17.34
N GLU A 313 -10.47 -2.13 18.24
CA GLU A 313 -10.00 -1.34 19.40
C GLU A 313 -9.20 -0.08 18.96
N ASP A 314 -8.34 -0.21 17.96
CA ASP A 314 -7.60 0.93 17.40
C ASP A 314 -8.54 1.95 16.74
N LEU A 315 -9.61 1.49 16.08
CA LEU A 315 -10.64 2.38 15.54
C LEU A 315 -11.33 3.20 16.65
N GLU A 316 -11.68 2.58 17.78
CA GLU A 316 -12.28 3.31 18.91
C GLU A 316 -11.34 4.40 19.42
N LYS A 317 -10.04 4.09 19.58
CA LYS A 317 -9.02 5.08 19.97
C LYS A 317 -8.90 6.22 18.95
N ARG A 318 -8.96 5.92 17.66
CA ARG A 318 -8.91 6.93 16.58
C ARG A 318 -10.18 7.78 16.53
N LEU A 319 -11.35 7.21 16.81
CA LEU A 319 -12.60 7.95 16.94
C LEU A 319 -12.55 8.95 18.10
N GLU A 320 -12.03 8.52 19.24
CA GLU A 320 -11.86 9.41 20.41
C GLU A 320 -10.81 10.51 20.11
N LYS A 321 -9.67 10.14 19.51
CA LYS A 321 -8.66 11.12 19.08
C LYS A 321 -9.23 12.12 18.09
N SER A 322 -10.07 11.69 17.15
CA SER A 322 -10.72 12.59 16.18
C SER A 322 -11.57 13.66 16.89
N LYS A 323 -12.35 13.28 17.93
CA LYS A 323 -13.14 14.23 18.72
C LYS A 323 -12.26 15.26 19.42
N LYS A 324 -11.15 14.82 20.03
CA LYS A 324 -10.20 15.71 20.70
C LYS A 324 -9.47 16.64 19.74
N LEU A 325 -9.14 16.17 18.54
CA LEU A 325 -8.55 17.01 17.50
C LEU A 325 -9.53 18.07 16.99
N VAL A 326 -10.81 17.71 16.82
CA VAL A 326 -11.89 18.66 16.42
C VAL A 326 -12.14 19.69 17.50
N SER A 327 -12.14 19.31 18.78
CA SER A 327 -12.36 20.24 19.91
C SER A 327 -11.15 21.12 20.22
N GLY A 328 -9.96 20.78 19.68
CA GLY A 328 -8.69 21.46 19.98
C GLY A 328 -8.05 21.02 21.30
N GLU A 329 -8.62 20.01 21.99
CA GLU A 329 -8.02 19.41 23.20
C GLU A 329 -6.68 18.71 22.88
N GLU A 330 -6.59 18.07 21.71
CA GLU A 330 -5.35 17.52 21.17
C GLU A 330 -4.96 18.25 19.87
N ARG A 331 -3.69 18.12 19.48
CA ARG A 331 -3.18 18.66 18.20
C ARG A 331 -2.42 17.57 17.46
N VAL A 332 -2.48 17.60 16.12
CA VAL A 332 -1.62 16.76 15.30
C VAL A 332 -0.19 17.26 15.43
N GLU A 333 0.73 16.38 15.77
CA GLU A 333 2.16 16.72 15.79
C GLU A 333 2.69 16.90 14.36
N LEU A 334 3.39 18.02 14.12
CA LEU A 334 3.97 18.33 12.82
C LEU A 334 5.41 17.81 12.74
N ILE A 335 5.54 16.49 12.58
CA ILE A 335 6.80 15.79 12.30
C ILE A 335 6.66 15.02 10.99
N PRO A 336 7.72 14.93 10.15
CA PRO A 336 7.66 14.19 8.89
C PRO A 336 7.20 12.74 9.10
N SER A 337 6.35 12.24 8.20
CA SER A 337 5.85 10.86 8.30
C SER A 337 6.86 9.83 7.80
N GLY A 338 7.74 10.22 6.91
CA GLY A 338 8.59 9.33 6.13
C GLY A 338 7.93 8.81 4.84
N GLU A 339 6.66 9.17 4.58
CA GLU A 339 5.97 8.89 3.33
C GLU A 339 6.45 9.81 2.20
N GLU A 340 6.49 9.31 0.98
CA GLU A 340 6.98 10.09 -0.16
C GLU A 340 5.87 10.78 -0.98
N GLY A 341 4.60 10.57 -0.66
CA GLY A 341 3.48 11.08 -1.46
C GLY A 341 3.55 12.58 -1.79
N ILE A 342 3.91 13.41 -0.81
CA ILE A 342 4.04 14.86 -1.03
C ILE A 342 5.28 15.20 -1.88
N LEU A 343 6.37 14.45 -1.70
CA LEU A 343 7.58 14.61 -2.53
C LEU A 343 7.31 14.21 -3.99
N LEU A 344 6.50 13.18 -4.22
CA LEU A 344 6.06 12.76 -5.56
C LEU A 344 5.19 13.85 -6.21
N ILE A 345 4.25 14.46 -5.48
CA ILE A 345 3.46 15.59 -5.96
C ILE A 345 4.40 16.75 -6.35
N LYS A 346 5.38 17.06 -5.51
CA LYS A 346 6.37 18.10 -5.76
C LYS A 346 7.18 17.85 -7.03
N ALA A 347 7.59 16.59 -7.26
CA ALA A 347 8.30 16.17 -8.47
C ALA A 347 7.39 16.26 -9.71
N LEU A 348 6.14 15.82 -9.63
CA LEU A 348 5.16 15.92 -10.72
C LEU A 348 4.79 17.39 -11.05
N CYS A 349 4.85 18.28 -10.06
CA CYS A 349 4.78 19.72 -10.30
C CYS A 349 6.07 20.30 -10.94
N GLY A 350 7.15 19.54 -11.05
CA GLY A 350 8.40 19.99 -11.67
C GLY A 350 9.30 20.83 -10.77
N LEU A 351 9.07 20.81 -9.46
CA LEU A 351 9.91 21.52 -8.49
C LEU A 351 11.16 20.73 -8.09
N THR A 352 11.14 19.42 -8.33
CA THR A 352 12.26 18.52 -8.11
C THR A 352 12.20 17.35 -9.07
N ARG A 353 13.23 16.51 -9.05
CA ARG A 353 13.26 15.22 -9.72
C ARG A 353 13.67 14.18 -8.69
N MET A 354 13.00 13.03 -8.67
CA MET A 354 13.34 11.97 -7.74
C MET A 354 13.13 10.58 -8.36
N ILE A 355 13.75 9.59 -7.76
CA ILE A 355 13.52 8.17 -8.05
C ILE A 355 12.82 7.58 -6.83
N SER A 356 11.72 6.87 -7.07
CA SER A 356 11.01 6.13 -6.03
C SER A 356 10.40 4.86 -6.62
N ASN A 357 10.05 3.89 -5.77
CA ASN A 357 9.27 2.73 -6.20
C ASN A 357 7.82 3.13 -6.47
N VAL A 358 7.21 2.48 -7.45
CA VAL A 358 5.86 2.79 -7.91
C VAL A 358 5.16 1.54 -8.42
N ASN A 359 3.87 1.42 -8.12
CA ASN A 359 3.00 0.38 -8.66
C ASN A 359 2.29 0.91 -9.92
N ILE A 360 2.68 0.40 -11.08
CA ILE A 360 2.13 0.76 -12.39
C ILE A 360 2.09 -0.46 -13.32
N PRO A 361 1.28 -0.44 -14.42
CA PRO A 361 1.31 -1.51 -15.41
C PRO A 361 2.69 -1.73 -16.01
N ASN A 362 3.04 -2.99 -16.28
CA ASN A 362 4.31 -3.44 -16.89
C ASN A 362 4.38 -3.17 -18.40
N THR A 363 3.67 -2.16 -18.88
CA THR A 363 3.53 -1.86 -20.32
C THR A 363 4.81 -1.32 -20.95
N ALA A 364 5.70 -0.75 -20.14
CA ALA A 364 7.03 -0.34 -20.60
C ALA A 364 8.08 -1.47 -20.55
N GLY A 365 7.67 -2.68 -20.13
CA GLY A 365 8.57 -3.84 -20.03
C GLY A 365 9.58 -3.71 -18.89
N GLN A 366 9.19 -3.10 -17.77
CA GLN A 366 10.06 -2.92 -16.61
C GLN A 366 10.61 -4.25 -16.12
N ILE A 367 9.77 -5.30 -16.10
CA ILE A 367 10.12 -6.69 -15.80
C ILE A 367 9.75 -7.54 -17.03
N PRO A 368 10.69 -7.79 -17.96
CA PRO A 368 10.37 -8.37 -19.28
C PRO A 368 9.77 -9.77 -19.25
N ASN A 369 10.07 -10.55 -18.21
CA ASN A 369 9.56 -11.92 -18.06
C ASN A 369 8.26 -12.03 -17.23
N LEU A 370 7.57 -10.90 -17.01
CA LEU A 370 6.18 -10.84 -16.56
C LEU A 370 5.27 -10.28 -17.66
N PRO A 371 3.96 -10.62 -17.65
CA PRO A 371 3.02 -10.07 -18.62
C PRO A 371 2.95 -8.54 -18.60
N ALA A 372 2.78 -7.91 -19.75
CA ALA A 372 2.61 -6.45 -19.87
C ALA A 372 1.35 -5.93 -19.14
N SER A 373 0.33 -6.79 -18.97
CA SER A 373 -0.89 -6.50 -18.23
C SER A 373 -0.74 -6.55 -16.70
N ALA A 374 0.36 -7.10 -16.18
CA ALA A 374 0.62 -7.12 -14.75
C ALA A 374 0.84 -5.69 -14.23
N VAL A 375 0.34 -5.39 -13.05
CA VAL A 375 0.78 -4.22 -12.28
C VAL A 375 1.96 -4.64 -11.44
N VAL A 376 3.10 -4.00 -11.68
CA VAL A 376 4.37 -4.31 -11.03
C VAL A 376 4.82 -3.15 -10.15
N GLU A 377 5.62 -3.46 -9.14
CA GLU A 377 6.29 -2.47 -8.31
C GLU A 377 7.78 -2.43 -8.69
N THR A 378 8.19 -1.30 -9.27
CA THR A 378 9.56 -1.03 -9.73
C THR A 378 9.93 0.42 -9.49
N ASN A 379 11.22 0.75 -9.59
CA ASN A 379 11.65 2.15 -9.56
C ASN A 379 11.16 2.92 -10.79
N ALA A 380 10.86 4.20 -10.60
CA ALA A 380 10.57 5.14 -11.66
C ALA A 380 11.20 6.51 -11.38
N VAL A 381 11.48 7.27 -12.44
CA VAL A 381 11.88 8.66 -12.34
C VAL A 381 10.64 9.53 -12.39
N PHE A 382 10.42 10.30 -11.33
CA PHE A 382 9.40 11.32 -11.24
C PHE A 382 9.96 12.68 -11.63
N SER A 383 9.31 13.35 -12.54
CA SER A 383 9.64 14.71 -12.99
C SER A 383 8.36 15.42 -13.44
N ARG A 384 8.46 16.66 -13.89
CA ARG A 384 7.29 17.48 -14.28
C ARG A 384 6.37 16.73 -15.24
N ASP A 385 5.13 16.49 -14.79
CA ASP A 385 4.04 15.81 -15.51
C ASP A 385 4.45 14.45 -16.10
N SER A 386 5.38 13.75 -15.46
CA SER A 386 5.94 12.51 -15.99
C SER A 386 6.37 11.53 -14.91
N ILE A 387 6.03 10.26 -15.12
CA ILE A 387 6.58 9.10 -14.43
C ILE A 387 7.21 8.21 -15.49
N ALA A 388 8.54 8.10 -15.48
CA ALA A 388 9.31 7.27 -16.41
C ALA A 388 9.77 6.00 -15.68
N PRO A 389 9.15 4.83 -15.93
CA PRO A 389 9.58 3.58 -15.33
C PRO A 389 11.04 3.26 -15.67
N ILE A 390 11.78 2.73 -14.70
CA ILE A 390 13.13 2.24 -14.90
C ILE A 390 13.05 0.76 -15.26
N PHE A 391 13.83 0.35 -16.27
CA PHE A 391 14.02 -1.06 -16.61
C PHE A 391 14.65 -1.78 -15.43
N ALA A 392 13.93 -2.72 -14.82
CA ALA A 392 14.35 -3.41 -13.61
C ALA A 392 15.08 -4.73 -13.90
N GLY A 393 14.88 -5.32 -15.08
CA GLY A 393 15.46 -6.59 -15.46
C GLY A 393 14.51 -7.77 -15.27
N ASN A 394 15.02 -8.98 -15.51
CA ASN A 394 14.26 -10.22 -15.37
C ASN A 394 14.29 -10.73 -13.93
N LEU A 395 13.18 -11.24 -13.46
CA LEU A 395 13.16 -12.10 -12.28
C LEU A 395 13.93 -13.39 -12.55
N THR A 396 14.57 -13.95 -11.53
CA THR A 396 15.03 -15.35 -11.61
C THR A 396 13.85 -16.28 -11.82
N GLU A 397 14.07 -17.44 -12.44
CA GLU A 397 12.97 -18.37 -12.73
C GLU A 397 12.25 -18.80 -11.46
N ASP A 398 12.99 -19.06 -10.38
CA ASP A 398 12.40 -19.47 -9.09
C ASP A 398 11.48 -18.40 -8.51
N ILE A 399 11.92 -17.12 -8.49
CA ILE A 399 11.10 -15.99 -8.00
C ILE A 399 9.91 -15.76 -8.94
N ARG A 400 10.11 -15.87 -10.26
CA ARG A 400 9.02 -15.75 -11.23
C ARG A 400 7.93 -16.78 -11.02
N GLN A 401 8.31 -18.05 -10.74
CA GLN A 401 7.35 -19.13 -10.45
C GLN A 401 6.53 -18.88 -9.19
N LEU A 402 7.13 -18.27 -8.15
CA LEU A 402 6.38 -17.83 -6.97
C LEU A 402 5.37 -16.72 -7.28
N MET A 403 5.72 -15.83 -8.21
CA MET A 403 4.95 -14.63 -8.53
C MET A 403 3.78 -14.88 -9.50
N LEU A 404 3.95 -15.81 -10.44
CA LEU A 404 2.98 -16.07 -11.51
C LEU A 404 1.57 -16.42 -11.03
N PRO A 405 1.36 -17.26 -9.98
CA PRO A 405 0.02 -17.53 -9.46
C PRO A 405 -0.73 -16.26 -9.08
N HIS A 406 -0.04 -15.31 -8.44
CA HIS A 406 -0.61 -14.02 -8.02
C HIS A 406 -0.93 -13.12 -9.22
N VAL A 407 -0.05 -13.05 -10.21
CA VAL A 407 -0.30 -12.31 -11.47
C VAL A 407 -1.53 -12.87 -12.17
N MET A 408 -1.66 -14.19 -12.28
CA MET A 408 -2.83 -14.85 -12.86
C MET A 408 -4.10 -14.61 -12.03
N ASN A 409 -3.97 -14.59 -10.71
CA ASN A 409 -5.08 -14.27 -9.81
C ASN A 409 -5.57 -12.83 -10.02
N HIS A 410 -4.68 -11.87 -10.22
CA HIS A 410 -5.09 -10.48 -10.51
C HIS A 410 -5.94 -10.37 -11.79
N GLU A 411 -5.62 -11.14 -12.85
CA GLU A 411 -6.43 -11.17 -14.08
C GLU A 411 -7.80 -11.79 -13.81
N ASP A 412 -7.83 -12.97 -13.21
CA ASP A 412 -9.06 -13.70 -12.93
C ASP A 412 -9.97 -12.93 -11.95
N VAL A 413 -9.43 -12.36 -10.88
CA VAL A 413 -10.19 -11.62 -9.85
C VAL A 413 -10.78 -10.33 -10.43
N LEU A 414 -10.02 -9.59 -11.24
CA LEU A 414 -10.56 -8.42 -11.94
C LEU A 414 -11.75 -8.82 -12.83
N LYS A 415 -11.58 -9.84 -13.66
CA LYS A 415 -12.65 -10.34 -14.52
C LYS A 415 -13.86 -10.80 -13.71
N ALA A 416 -13.64 -11.62 -12.69
CA ALA A 416 -14.70 -12.15 -11.84
C ALA A 416 -15.50 -11.04 -11.13
N ALA A 417 -14.81 -10.03 -10.58
CA ALA A 417 -15.46 -8.91 -9.92
C ALA A 417 -16.33 -8.07 -10.87
N LEU A 418 -15.90 -7.90 -12.13
CA LEU A 418 -16.64 -7.16 -13.14
C LEU A 418 -17.85 -7.93 -13.70
N THR A 419 -17.82 -9.26 -13.66
CA THR A 419 -18.87 -10.13 -14.23
C THR A 419 -19.67 -10.90 -13.18
N CYS A 420 -19.32 -10.76 -11.90
CA CYS A 420 -19.86 -11.55 -10.78
C CYS A 420 -19.75 -13.06 -11.02
N ASP A 421 -18.61 -13.50 -11.60
CA ASP A 421 -18.39 -14.89 -11.99
C ASP A 421 -17.77 -15.70 -10.86
N TYR A 422 -18.61 -16.55 -10.24
CA TYR A 422 -18.19 -17.41 -9.13
C TYR A 422 -17.13 -18.45 -9.55
N ASP A 423 -17.27 -19.06 -10.73
CA ASP A 423 -16.35 -20.13 -11.15
C ASP A 423 -14.95 -19.60 -11.43
N ILE A 424 -14.85 -18.43 -12.02
CA ILE A 424 -13.56 -17.72 -12.18
C ILE A 424 -12.96 -17.42 -10.80
N THR A 425 -13.77 -16.92 -9.85
CA THR A 425 -13.32 -16.62 -8.49
C THR A 425 -12.81 -17.88 -7.79
N LEU A 426 -13.58 -18.97 -7.83
CA LEU A 426 -13.18 -20.25 -7.19
C LEU A 426 -11.89 -20.80 -7.79
N ARG A 427 -11.71 -20.67 -9.11
CA ARG A 427 -10.47 -21.08 -9.77
C ARG A 427 -9.26 -20.27 -9.27
N ALA A 428 -9.40 -18.94 -9.17
CA ALA A 428 -8.37 -18.06 -8.63
C ALA A 428 -8.10 -18.35 -7.15
N PHE A 429 -9.16 -18.51 -6.36
CA PHE A 429 -9.10 -18.84 -4.94
C PHE A 429 -8.28 -20.09 -4.68
N ARG A 430 -8.53 -21.15 -5.43
CA ARG A 430 -7.82 -22.44 -5.34
C ARG A 430 -6.40 -22.42 -5.92
N ARG A 431 -6.03 -21.39 -6.67
CA ARG A 431 -4.66 -21.18 -7.17
C ARG A 431 -3.79 -20.50 -6.14
N ASP A 432 -4.40 -19.78 -5.20
CA ASP A 432 -3.63 -19.07 -4.17
C ASP A 432 -2.82 -20.04 -3.32
N PRO A 433 -1.52 -19.79 -3.12
CA PRO A 433 -0.62 -20.68 -2.39
C PRO A 433 -1.07 -20.98 -0.95
N LEU A 434 -1.80 -20.06 -0.31
CA LEU A 434 -2.31 -20.28 1.06
C LEU A 434 -3.52 -21.21 1.11
N VAL A 435 -4.25 -21.41 0.00
CA VAL A 435 -5.46 -22.23 -0.04
C VAL A 435 -5.07 -23.71 -0.22
N THR A 436 -4.72 -24.37 0.87
CA THR A 436 -4.27 -25.77 0.89
C THR A 436 -5.34 -26.78 1.34
N CYS A 437 -6.52 -26.32 1.70
CA CYS A 437 -7.65 -27.18 2.06
C CYS A 437 -8.20 -27.95 0.84
N SER A 438 -9.12 -28.90 1.10
CA SER A 438 -9.75 -29.68 0.04
C SER A 438 -10.54 -28.80 -0.94
N LYS A 439 -10.82 -29.32 -2.15
CA LYS A 439 -11.62 -28.58 -3.15
C LYS A 439 -13.01 -28.22 -2.64
N ASP A 440 -13.63 -29.13 -1.90
CA ASP A 440 -14.97 -28.93 -1.34
C ASP A 440 -14.95 -27.92 -0.20
N ASP A 441 -13.90 -27.93 0.61
CA ASP A 441 -13.74 -26.95 1.69
C ASP A 441 -13.40 -25.54 1.14
N ALA A 442 -12.59 -25.46 0.09
CA ALA A 442 -12.34 -24.20 -0.59
C ALA A 442 -13.61 -23.57 -1.19
N ASP A 443 -14.50 -24.39 -1.78
CA ASP A 443 -15.80 -23.93 -2.27
C ASP A 443 -16.70 -23.45 -1.12
N LYS A 444 -16.82 -24.22 -0.04
CA LYS A 444 -17.60 -23.84 1.15
C LYS A 444 -17.08 -22.55 1.78
N LEU A 445 -15.76 -22.44 1.95
CA LEU A 445 -15.12 -21.27 2.52
C LEU A 445 -15.41 -20.04 1.67
N LEU A 446 -15.19 -20.10 0.35
CA LEU A 446 -15.42 -18.98 -0.54
C LEU A 446 -16.89 -18.53 -0.51
N ARG A 447 -17.86 -19.47 -0.56
CA ARG A 447 -19.30 -19.14 -0.42
C ARG A 447 -19.60 -18.43 0.88
N THR A 448 -19.04 -18.91 1.98
CA THR A 448 -19.23 -18.29 3.29
C THR A 448 -18.67 -16.86 3.33
N MET A 449 -17.45 -16.67 2.83
CA MET A 449 -16.82 -15.34 2.80
C MET A 449 -17.58 -14.36 1.90
N ILE A 450 -18.06 -14.79 0.73
CA ILE A 450 -18.92 -13.97 -0.14
C ILE A 450 -20.23 -13.61 0.56
N ALA A 451 -20.89 -14.58 1.19
CA ALA A 451 -22.14 -14.34 1.92
C ALA A 451 -21.97 -13.35 3.08
N ASN A 452 -20.88 -13.48 3.85
CA ASN A 452 -20.57 -12.60 4.97
C ASN A 452 -20.30 -11.14 4.55
N THR A 453 -19.83 -10.94 3.32
CA THR A 453 -19.46 -9.61 2.80
C THR A 453 -20.45 -9.08 1.74
N LYS A 454 -21.58 -9.76 1.54
CA LYS A 454 -22.59 -9.49 0.50
C LYS A 454 -23.06 -8.03 0.48
N LYS A 455 -23.14 -7.36 1.63
CA LYS A 455 -23.57 -5.97 1.75
C LYS A 455 -22.77 -5.00 0.86
N TYR A 456 -21.51 -5.31 0.59
CA TYR A 456 -20.59 -4.47 -0.18
C TYR A 456 -20.28 -5.06 -1.57
N LEU A 457 -20.90 -6.17 -1.93
CA LEU A 457 -20.76 -6.77 -3.24
C LEU A 457 -21.92 -6.34 -4.15
N PRO A 458 -21.71 -6.27 -5.48
CA PRO A 458 -22.79 -6.08 -6.44
C PRO A 458 -23.86 -7.18 -6.36
N ASP A 459 -25.10 -6.87 -6.79
CA ASP A 459 -26.24 -7.78 -6.73
C ASP A 459 -26.06 -9.09 -7.53
N GLY A 460 -25.10 -9.15 -8.46
CA GLY A 460 -24.79 -10.33 -9.25
C GLY A 460 -24.15 -11.50 -8.48
N TRP A 461 -23.70 -11.27 -7.24
CA TRP A 461 -23.15 -12.32 -6.38
C TRP A 461 -24.27 -13.05 -5.62
N ASN A 462 -24.80 -14.15 -6.18
CA ASN A 462 -25.87 -14.98 -5.59
C ASN A 462 -25.34 -16.27 -4.97
#